data_8bffa59a890451a6b2c1be0f52d3b4fa
#
_entry.id   8bffa59a890451a6b2c1be0f52d3b4fa
#
_cell.length_a   1.000
_cell.length_b   1.000
_cell.length_c   1.000
_cell.angle_alpha   90.00
_cell.angle_beta   90.00
_cell.angle_gamma   90.00
#
_symmetry.space_group_name_H-M   'P 1'
#
loop_
_entity.id
_entity.type
_entity.pdbx_description
1 polymer ?
#
loop_
_entity_poly.entity_id
_entity_poly.type
_entity_poly.pdbx_seq_one_letter_code
_entity_poly.pdbx_strand_id
1 'polypeptide(L)'
;RVSGLEIADAARGIDETLSEAIDIAIERVRRFHEHNPISDWTFTDQLGNLLGQKCTPLKRVGIYIPGGKAAYPSSLIMTAVPAMAAGVGEIAVISPPSSFRAPSALCAVLQKLGCINEVYRVGGVQGIAALALGTESIWCVDKIVGPGNIFVTLAKKQLFGYVDIDMVAGPSEVLVIADGSVHPRVTASDLIAQAEHDENARALCAATSPKTAENIAEWIVKLTERSPRKEIIEKAIRQKGCIYIVKDIQDAVFLANEIAPEHLELQVQGAQKYVKGIVNAGAIFIGQYSAEAFGDYIAGPSHVLPTGGTAKFFSPLNVLSFMKFSSIVRMSKKGTNALGKYARIIAESEGLHAHALSIVERMSDQDK
;
A
#
# COMPACT_ATOMS: atom_id res chain seq x y z
N ARG A 1 -0.15 13.28 23.74
CA ARG A 1 -0.43 13.99 22.49
C ARG A 1 0.68 15.00 22.22
N VAL A 2 1.05 15.21 20.96
CA VAL A 2 1.99 16.26 20.53
C VAL A 2 1.17 17.49 20.14
N SER A 3 1.55 18.65 20.66
CA SER A 3 0.86 19.90 20.33
C SER A 3 1.34 20.48 19.01
N GLY A 4 0.52 21.33 18.39
CA GLY A 4 0.91 22.04 17.17
C GLY A 4 2.16 22.91 17.33
N LEU A 5 2.35 23.50 18.53
CA LEU A 5 3.57 24.26 18.86
C LEU A 5 4.80 23.37 18.89
N GLU A 6 4.74 22.20 19.51
CA GLU A 6 5.84 21.24 19.54
C GLU A 6 6.19 20.72 18.12
N ILE A 7 5.16 20.51 17.27
CA ILE A 7 5.36 20.14 15.86
C ILE A 7 6.09 21.27 15.13
N ALA A 8 5.63 22.51 15.29
CA ALA A 8 6.22 23.67 14.64
C ALA A 8 7.68 23.90 15.10
N ASP A 9 7.94 23.75 16.40
CA ASP A 9 9.29 23.89 16.95
C ASP A 9 10.23 22.79 16.46
N ALA A 10 9.75 21.54 16.41
CA ALA A 10 10.54 20.42 15.92
C ALA A 10 10.77 20.47 14.39
N ALA A 11 9.89 21.09 13.65
CA ALA A 11 10.04 21.31 12.20
C ALA A 11 11.07 22.42 11.86
N ARG A 12 11.35 23.33 12.80
CA ARG A 12 12.34 24.38 12.60
C ARG A 12 13.73 23.79 12.42
N GLY A 13 14.50 24.36 11.52
CA GLY A 13 15.89 24.00 11.28
C GLY A 13 16.09 22.79 10.37
N ILE A 14 15.04 22.30 9.69
CA ILE A 14 15.24 21.43 8.52
C ILE A 14 15.86 22.25 7.40
N ASP A 15 16.71 21.61 6.62
CA ASP A 15 17.32 22.20 5.43
C ASP A 15 16.25 22.65 4.41
N GLU A 16 16.47 23.81 3.77
CA GLU A 16 15.52 24.37 2.80
C GLU A 16 15.32 23.45 1.59
N THR A 17 16.39 22.80 1.12
CA THR A 17 16.34 21.82 0.02
C THR A 17 15.48 20.61 0.40
N LEU A 18 15.61 20.11 1.65
CA LEU A 18 14.74 19.06 2.15
C LEU A 18 13.28 19.53 2.25
N SER A 19 13.06 20.75 2.69
CA SER A 19 11.72 21.34 2.76
C SER A 19 11.06 21.39 1.38
N GLU A 20 11.77 21.85 0.36
CA GLU A 20 11.31 21.86 -1.03
C GLU A 20 11.04 20.44 -1.57
N ALA A 21 11.93 19.48 -1.30
CA ALA A 21 11.75 18.09 -1.71
C ALA A 21 10.48 17.46 -1.09
N ILE A 22 10.16 17.79 0.16
CA ILE A 22 8.93 17.36 0.83
C ILE A 22 7.70 17.95 0.12
N ASP A 23 7.71 19.23 -0.25
CA ASP A 23 6.59 19.87 -0.96
C ASP A 23 6.35 19.21 -2.32
N ILE A 24 7.42 18.95 -3.07
CA ILE A 24 7.35 18.26 -4.36
C ILE A 24 6.78 16.84 -4.18
N ALA A 25 7.25 16.09 -3.18
CA ALA A 25 6.78 14.75 -2.92
C ALA A 25 5.26 14.73 -2.56
N ILE A 26 4.83 15.62 -1.66
CA ILE A 26 3.40 15.76 -1.28
C ILE A 26 2.54 16.05 -2.52
N GLU A 27 2.96 17.00 -3.36
CA GLU A 27 2.20 17.40 -4.55
C GLU A 27 2.12 16.26 -5.58
N ARG A 28 3.22 15.54 -5.81
CA ARG A 28 3.23 14.43 -6.77
C ARG A 28 2.36 13.25 -6.31
N VAL A 29 2.44 12.91 -5.01
CA VAL A 29 1.59 11.85 -4.43
C VAL A 29 0.12 12.26 -4.48
N ARG A 30 -0.19 13.52 -4.17
CA ARG A 30 -1.56 14.05 -4.26
C ARG A 30 -2.10 13.92 -5.68
N ARG A 31 -1.38 14.44 -6.69
CA ARG A 31 -1.80 14.37 -8.10
C ARG A 31 -2.06 12.95 -8.56
N PHE A 32 -1.17 12.01 -8.19
CA PHE A 32 -1.36 10.61 -8.56
C PHE A 32 -2.68 10.05 -8.02
N HIS A 33 -2.96 10.28 -6.74
CA HIS A 33 -4.14 9.74 -6.09
C HIS A 33 -5.44 10.44 -6.48
N GLU A 34 -5.40 11.71 -6.86
CA GLU A 34 -6.54 12.45 -7.40
C GLU A 34 -6.93 12.02 -8.83
N HIS A 35 -6.03 11.36 -9.58
CA HIS A 35 -6.33 10.81 -10.90
C HIS A 35 -7.24 9.57 -10.87
N ASN A 36 -7.52 9.01 -9.71
CA ASN A 36 -8.41 7.87 -9.55
C ASN A 36 -9.69 8.26 -8.80
N PRO A 37 -10.59 9.05 -9.40
CA PRO A 37 -11.81 9.45 -8.74
C PRO A 37 -12.73 8.24 -8.55
N ILE A 38 -13.20 8.07 -7.32
CA ILE A 38 -14.15 7.03 -6.95
C ILE A 38 -15.49 7.72 -6.76
N SER A 39 -16.53 7.23 -7.45
CA SER A 39 -17.85 7.80 -7.39
C SER A 39 -18.93 6.74 -7.17
N ASP A 40 -20.05 7.19 -6.61
CA ASP A 40 -21.28 6.42 -6.62
C ASP A 40 -21.70 6.11 -8.05
N TRP A 41 -22.31 4.94 -8.24
CA TRP A 41 -22.94 4.61 -9.51
C TRP A 41 -24.27 3.90 -9.30
N THR A 42 -25.21 4.13 -10.20
CA THR A 42 -26.50 3.45 -10.22
C THR A 42 -26.92 3.18 -11.65
N PHE A 43 -27.73 2.14 -11.84
CA PHE A 43 -28.41 1.89 -13.09
C PHE A 43 -29.84 1.40 -12.83
N THR A 44 -30.74 1.60 -13.79
CA THR A 44 -32.11 1.09 -13.74
C THR A 44 -32.24 -0.06 -14.76
N ASP A 45 -32.68 -1.22 -14.28
CA ASP A 45 -32.92 -2.38 -15.15
C ASP A 45 -34.24 -2.29 -15.93
N GLN A 46 -34.51 -3.31 -16.77
CA GLN A 46 -35.72 -3.36 -17.62
C GLN A 46 -37.03 -3.49 -16.81
N LEU A 47 -36.95 -3.91 -15.56
CA LEU A 47 -38.08 -3.99 -14.65
C LEU A 47 -38.30 -2.70 -13.86
N GLY A 48 -37.40 -1.71 -14.02
CA GLY A 48 -37.44 -0.44 -13.30
C GLY A 48 -36.81 -0.49 -11.91
N ASN A 49 -36.08 -1.54 -11.57
CA ASN A 49 -35.31 -1.62 -10.33
C ASN A 49 -34.07 -0.73 -10.46
N LEU A 50 -33.78 0.08 -9.42
CA LEU A 50 -32.53 0.84 -9.33
C LEU A 50 -31.56 0.08 -8.48
N LEU A 51 -30.40 -0.23 -9.06
CA LEU A 51 -29.30 -0.92 -8.42
C LEU A 51 -28.04 -0.07 -8.50
N GLY A 52 -27.15 -0.18 -7.52
CA GLY A 52 -25.92 0.58 -7.54
C GLY A 52 -25.02 0.36 -6.33
N GLN A 53 -24.02 1.21 -6.24
CA GLN A 53 -23.04 1.20 -5.16
C GLN A 53 -22.77 2.62 -4.68
N LYS A 54 -22.86 2.81 -3.36
CA LYS A 54 -22.46 4.04 -2.69
C LYS A 54 -21.04 3.88 -2.16
N CYS A 55 -20.19 4.84 -2.50
CA CYS A 55 -18.81 4.93 -2.01
C CYS A 55 -18.75 5.91 -0.83
N THR A 56 -18.16 5.51 0.27
CA THR A 56 -18.05 6.35 1.46
C THR A 56 -16.65 6.27 2.04
N PRO A 57 -15.95 7.39 2.27
CA PRO A 57 -14.67 7.37 2.97
C PRO A 57 -14.81 6.76 4.37
N LEU A 58 -13.74 6.15 4.85
CA LEU A 58 -13.62 5.82 6.27
C LEU A 58 -13.70 7.12 7.09
N LYS A 59 -14.33 7.05 8.26
CA LYS A 59 -14.48 8.24 9.10
C LYS A 59 -13.14 8.63 9.73
N ARG A 60 -12.41 7.64 10.29
CA ARG A 60 -11.23 7.88 11.08
C ARG A 60 -10.17 6.81 10.80
N VAL A 61 -8.92 7.24 10.53
CA VAL A 61 -7.80 6.36 10.19
C VAL A 61 -6.61 6.63 11.12
N GLY A 62 -5.97 5.55 11.55
CA GLY A 62 -4.72 5.58 12.30
C GLY A 62 -3.52 5.33 11.38
N ILE A 63 -2.52 6.19 11.45
CA ILE A 63 -1.26 6.03 10.71
C ILE A 63 -0.14 5.74 11.70
N TYR A 64 0.50 4.59 11.53
CA TYR A 64 1.71 4.24 12.24
C TYR A 64 2.95 4.66 11.44
N ILE A 65 3.80 5.49 12.03
CA ILE A 65 5.10 5.84 11.45
C ILE A 65 6.20 5.22 12.29
N PRO A 66 7.05 4.38 11.69
CA PRO A 66 8.16 3.80 12.42
C PRO A 66 9.13 4.89 12.88
N GLY A 67 9.78 4.65 14.00
CA GLY A 67 10.85 5.49 14.56
C GLY A 67 12.02 4.60 14.95
N GLY A 68 13.14 5.20 15.32
CA GLY A 68 14.34 4.49 15.77
C GLY A 68 15.60 5.05 15.12
N LYS A 69 16.25 4.28 14.23
CA LYS A 69 17.51 4.68 13.59
C LYS A 69 17.33 5.78 12.53
N ALA A 70 16.13 5.94 11.96
CA ALA A 70 15.81 6.97 10.98
C ALA A 70 14.40 7.53 11.20
N ALA A 71 14.17 8.79 10.84
CA ALA A 71 12.83 9.35 10.62
C ALA A 71 12.36 8.93 9.23
N TYR A 72 11.06 8.61 9.11
CA TYR A 72 10.45 8.20 7.83
C TYR A 72 9.39 9.22 7.40
N PRO A 73 9.79 10.44 6.97
CA PRO A 73 8.83 11.45 6.48
C PRO A 73 8.07 10.95 5.26
N SER A 74 8.72 10.17 4.38
CA SER A 74 8.10 9.54 3.22
C SER A 74 6.91 8.66 3.60
N SER A 75 7.02 7.83 4.64
CA SER A 75 5.92 6.97 5.07
C SER A 75 4.69 7.77 5.51
N LEU A 76 4.88 8.96 6.09
CA LEU A 76 3.73 9.83 6.40
C LEU A 76 3.10 10.40 5.13
N ILE A 77 3.90 10.86 4.17
CA ILE A 77 3.39 11.36 2.88
C ILE A 77 2.60 10.25 2.18
N MET A 78 3.20 9.07 2.06
CA MET A 78 2.66 7.92 1.31
C MET A 78 1.43 7.26 1.96
N THR A 79 1.14 7.59 3.21
CA THR A 79 -0.05 7.09 3.93
C THR A 79 -1.11 8.17 4.11
N ALA A 80 -0.71 9.38 4.50
CA ALA A 80 -1.65 10.46 4.80
C ALA A 80 -2.25 11.08 3.53
N VAL A 81 -1.43 11.31 2.49
CA VAL A 81 -1.93 11.95 1.26
C VAL A 81 -2.99 11.11 0.55
N PRO A 82 -2.85 9.78 0.38
CA PRO A 82 -3.93 8.95 -0.14
C PRO A 82 -5.20 8.96 0.72
N ALA A 83 -5.06 8.97 2.06
CA ALA A 83 -6.20 9.07 2.98
C ALA A 83 -6.94 10.40 2.83
N MET A 84 -6.19 11.50 2.68
CA MET A 84 -6.75 12.83 2.41
C MET A 84 -7.46 12.89 1.05
N ALA A 85 -6.84 12.34 0.00
CA ALA A 85 -7.43 12.27 -1.33
C ALA A 85 -8.72 11.42 -1.36
N ALA A 86 -8.82 10.41 -0.50
CA ALA A 86 -10.04 9.63 -0.30
C ALA A 86 -11.15 10.39 0.45
N GLY A 87 -10.84 11.51 1.10
CA GLY A 87 -11.80 12.28 1.91
C GLY A 87 -11.95 11.76 3.34
N VAL A 88 -10.97 11.09 3.91
CA VAL A 88 -10.96 10.69 5.32
C VAL A 88 -11.04 11.94 6.21
N GLY A 89 -12.05 11.98 7.09
CA GLY A 89 -12.31 13.17 7.90
C GLY A 89 -11.37 13.34 9.10
N GLU A 90 -10.90 12.24 9.68
CA GLU A 90 -10.07 12.24 10.87
C GLU A 90 -8.83 11.34 10.69
N ILE A 91 -7.65 11.90 10.90
CA ILE A 91 -6.38 11.15 10.81
C ILE A 91 -5.63 11.29 12.13
N ALA A 92 -5.35 10.15 12.78
CA ALA A 92 -4.52 10.05 13.97
C ALA A 92 -3.16 9.46 13.61
N VAL A 93 -2.08 10.16 13.91
CA VAL A 93 -0.71 9.70 13.65
C VAL A 93 -0.06 9.27 14.97
N ILE A 94 0.52 8.09 14.99
CA ILE A 94 1.34 7.61 16.10
C ILE A 94 2.77 7.33 15.63
N SER A 95 3.75 7.70 16.44
CA SER A 95 5.15 7.42 16.18
C SER A 95 5.94 7.40 17.50
N PRO A 96 7.03 6.64 17.61
CA PRO A 96 7.89 6.65 18.80
C PRO A 96 8.41 8.05 19.16
N PRO A 97 8.67 8.34 20.44
CA PRO A 97 9.10 9.66 20.89
C PRO A 97 10.33 10.24 20.19
N SER A 98 11.24 9.39 19.72
CA SER A 98 12.45 9.82 18.99
C SER A 98 12.18 10.55 17.69
N SER A 99 11.04 10.27 17.05
CA SER A 99 10.64 10.87 15.77
C SER A 99 10.31 12.37 15.87
N PHE A 100 10.09 12.88 17.09
CA PHE A 100 9.70 14.26 17.36
C PHE A 100 10.84 15.14 17.90
N ARG A 101 12.08 14.66 17.86
CA ARG A 101 13.25 15.45 18.28
C ARG A 101 13.65 16.40 17.14
N ALA A 102 13.86 17.68 17.48
CA ALA A 102 14.28 18.70 16.53
C ALA A 102 15.75 18.51 16.07
N PRO A 103 16.11 18.77 14.80
CA PRO A 103 15.20 19.04 13.69
C PRO A 103 14.48 17.75 13.23
N SER A 104 13.17 17.81 12.95
CA SER A 104 12.37 16.64 12.59
C SER A 104 11.70 16.79 11.22
N ALA A 105 12.16 16.02 10.24
CA ALA A 105 11.54 15.95 8.94
C ALA A 105 10.08 15.42 9.02
N LEU A 106 9.78 14.53 9.97
CA LEU A 106 8.40 14.07 10.22
C LEU A 106 7.49 15.24 10.63
N CYS A 107 7.97 16.08 11.56
CA CYS A 107 7.22 17.27 12.00
C CYS A 107 7.05 18.29 10.87
N ALA A 108 8.03 18.43 9.99
CA ALA A 108 7.90 19.29 8.80
C ALA A 108 6.81 18.79 7.85
N VAL A 109 6.71 17.48 7.60
CA VAL A 109 5.61 16.91 6.82
C VAL A 109 4.26 17.15 7.51
N LEU A 110 4.15 16.89 8.83
CA LEU A 110 2.93 17.16 9.60
C LEU A 110 2.47 18.62 9.47
N GLN A 111 3.42 19.56 9.56
CA GLN A 111 3.15 20.99 9.43
C GLN A 111 2.66 21.35 8.01
N LYS A 112 3.32 20.82 6.97
CA LYS A 112 2.97 21.08 5.57
C LYS A 112 1.61 20.47 5.17
N LEU A 113 1.26 19.29 5.70
CA LEU A 113 -0.05 18.68 5.48
C LEU A 113 -1.19 19.47 6.17
N GLY A 114 -0.95 20.05 7.33
CA GLY A 114 -1.82 21.02 8.02
C GLY A 114 -3.16 20.50 8.55
N CYS A 115 -3.63 19.35 8.09
CA CYS A 115 -4.95 18.79 8.43
C CYS A 115 -4.90 17.68 9.50
N ILE A 116 -3.70 17.25 9.92
CA ILE A 116 -3.52 16.19 10.90
C ILE A 116 -3.43 16.80 12.29
N ASN A 117 -4.54 16.72 13.03
CA ASN A 117 -4.66 17.37 14.34
C ASN A 117 -4.37 16.44 15.52
N GLU A 118 -4.25 15.14 15.27
CA GLU A 118 -4.02 14.15 16.31
C GLU A 118 -2.72 13.41 16.06
N VAL A 119 -1.72 13.76 16.86
CA VAL A 119 -0.38 13.18 16.81
C VAL A 119 0.02 12.73 18.20
N TYR A 120 0.49 11.48 18.33
CA TYR A 120 0.84 10.89 19.62
C TYR A 120 2.24 10.28 19.63
N ARG A 121 2.96 10.51 20.74
CA ARG A 121 4.29 9.93 21.00
C ARG A 121 4.17 8.52 21.57
N VAL A 122 3.63 7.61 20.78
CA VAL A 122 3.51 6.20 21.15
C VAL A 122 3.83 5.34 19.94
N GLY A 123 4.62 4.30 20.13
CA GLY A 123 4.96 3.35 19.08
C GLY A 123 4.79 1.91 19.55
N GLY A 124 5.18 0.96 18.71
CA GLY A 124 5.12 -0.46 19.05
C GLY A 124 3.71 -1.03 19.14
N VAL A 125 3.60 -2.21 19.75
CA VAL A 125 2.34 -2.96 19.91
C VAL A 125 1.28 -2.15 20.67
N GLN A 126 1.70 -1.44 21.72
CA GLN A 126 0.79 -0.63 22.54
C GLN A 126 0.14 0.52 21.75
N GLY A 127 0.88 1.11 20.80
CA GLY A 127 0.33 2.14 19.94
C GLY A 127 -0.72 1.59 18.96
N ILE A 128 -0.48 0.41 18.39
CA ILE A 128 -1.44 -0.29 17.54
C ILE A 128 -2.69 -0.68 18.34
N ALA A 129 -2.52 -1.21 19.55
CA ALA A 129 -3.64 -1.57 20.42
C ALA A 129 -4.47 -0.33 20.82
N ALA A 130 -3.81 0.79 21.13
CA ALA A 130 -4.51 2.03 21.44
C ALA A 130 -5.33 2.57 20.27
N LEU A 131 -4.83 2.50 19.04
CA LEU A 131 -5.60 2.88 17.84
C LEU A 131 -6.76 1.93 17.58
N ALA A 132 -6.57 0.63 17.78
CA ALA A 132 -7.60 -0.37 17.47
C ALA A 132 -8.75 -0.38 18.49
N LEU A 133 -8.42 -0.34 19.77
CA LEU A 133 -9.39 -0.56 20.86
C LEU A 133 -9.84 0.73 21.55
N GLY A 134 -9.10 1.82 21.33
CA GLY A 134 -9.31 3.09 22.01
C GLY A 134 -8.75 3.08 23.44
N THR A 135 -8.54 4.28 23.95
CA THR A 135 -8.15 4.58 25.34
C THR A 135 -8.83 5.88 25.75
N GLU A 136 -8.62 6.32 27.00
CA GLU A 136 -9.11 7.64 27.45
C GLU A 136 -8.57 8.82 26.62
N SER A 137 -7.38 8.67 26.02
CA SER A 137 -6.68 9.76 25.29
C SER A 137 -6.61 9.56 23.79
N ILE A 138 -6.79 8.35 23.29
CA ILE A 138 -6.72 8.00 21.86
C ILE A 138 -8.02 7.28 21.49
N TRP A 139 -8.81 7.87 20.63
CA TRP A 139 -10.03 7.24 20.16
C TRP A 139 -9.71 6.16 19.12
N CYS A 140 -10.51 5.09 19.11
CA CYS A 140 -10.37 4.02 18.13
C CYS A 140 -10.55 4.52 16.70
N VAL A 141 -9.94 3.80 15.77
CA VAL A 141 -9.97 4.11 14.34
C VAL A 141 -10.64 2.98 13.55
N ASP A 142 -11.12 3.28 12.35
CA ASP A 142 -11.72 2.30 11.46
C ASP A 142 -10.64 1.43 10.76
N LYS A 143 -9.45 2.01 10.53
CA LYS A 143 -8.34 1.35 9.85
C LYS A 143 -7.00 1.85 10.36
N ILE A 144 -6.01 0.93 10.46
CA ILE A 144 -4.61 1.24 10.78
C ILE A 144 -3.76 0.96 9.56
N VAL A 145 -2.99 1.98 9.12
CA VAL A 145 -2.07 1.88 7.99
C VAL A 145 -0.66 2.28 8.39
N GLY A 146 0.31 1.90 7.58
CA GLY A 146 1.71 2.25 7.73
C GLY A 146 2.61 1.05 8.08
N PRO A 147 3.88 1.10 7.63
CA PRO A 147 4.86 0.05 7.85
C PRO A 147 5.32 0.01 9.32
N GLY A 148 5.77 -1.15 9.76
CA GLY A 148 6.30 -1.33 11.11
C GLY A 148 7.21 -2.55 11.20
N ASN A 149 7.88 -2.72 12.33
CA ASN A 149 8.64 -3.94 12.61
C ASN A 149 7.71 -5.14 12.81
N ILE A 150 8.29 -6.33 12.93
CA ILE A 150 7.53 -7.59 13.05
C ILE A 150 6.51 -7.55 14.21
N PHE A 151 6.80 -6.89 15.34
CA PHE A 151 5.86 -6.81 16.46
C PHE A 151 4.65 -5.94 16.12
N VAL A 152 4.85 -4.83 15.39
CA VAL A 152 3.78 -3.96 14.89
C VAL A 152 2.92 -4.71 13.88
N THR A 153 3.54 -5.42 12.95
CA THR A 153 2.84 -6.25 11.95
C THR A 153 2.00 -7.34 12.62
N LEU A 154 2.55 -8.05 13.61
CA LEU A 154 1.82 -9.07 14.36
C LEU A 154 0.66 -8.47 15.16
N ALA A 155 0.84 -7.30 15.78
CA ALA A 155 -0.23 -6.60 16.49
C ALA A 155 -1.37 -6.21 15.54
N LYS A 156 -1.06 -5.65 14.34
CA LYS A 156 -2.05 -5.36 13.31
C LYS A 156 -2.81 -6.64 12.90
N LYS A 157 -2.09 -7.73 12.64
CA LYS A 157 -2.69 -9.01 12.27
C LYS A 157 -3.63 -9.56 13.35
N GLN A 158 -3.26 -9.47 14.63
CA GLN A 158 -4.09 -9.97 15.74
C GLN A 158 -5.34 -9.13 15.97
N LEU A 159 -5.28 -7.84 15.66
CA LEU A 159 -6.41 -6.91 15.85
C LEU A 159 -7.28 -6.74 14.61
N PHE A 160 -6.89 -7.37 13.48
CA PHE A 160 -7.72 -7.41 12.28
C PHE A 160 -9.06 -8.06 12.59
N GLY A 161 -10.15 -7.38 12.22
CA GLY A 161 -11.51 -7.75 12.57
C GLY A 161 -12.13 -6.86 13.66
N TYR A 162 -11.32 -6.36 14.60
CA TYR A 162 -11.72 -5.23 15.46
C TYR A 162 -11.48 -3.90 14.74
N VAL A 163 -10.41 -3.82 13.98
CA VAL A 163 -10.01 -2.68 13.14
C VAL A 163 -9.53 -3.26 11.80
N ASP A 164 -9.75 -2.52 10.71
CA ASP A 164 -9.16 -2.91 9.43
C ASP A 164 -7.69 -2.50 9.37
N ILE A 165 -6.90 -3.16 8.52
CA ILE A 165 -5.47 -2.86 8.31
C ILE A 165 -5.18 -2.73 6.81
N ASP A 166 -4.05 -2.09 6.47
CA ASP A 166 -3.56 -2.04 5.09
C ASP A 166 -3.16 -3.43 4.58
N MET A 167 -2.21 -4.07 5.27
CA MET A 167 -1.71 -5.41 4.94
C MET A 167 -0.88 -5.99 6.09
N VAL A 168 -0.54 -7.27 5.97
CA VAL A 168 0.47 -7.94 6.80
C VAL A 168 1.79 -7.90 6.03
N ALA A 169 2.61 -6.87 6.29
CA ALA A 169 3.88 -6.68 5.61
C ALA A 169 4.97 -7.64 6.13
N GLY A 170 5.77 -8.19 5.22
CA GLY A 170 7.02 -8.87 5.48
C GLY A 170 8.24 -7.96 5.23
N PRO A 171 9.45 -8.53 5.16
CA PRO A 171 10.63 -7.81 4.71
C PRO A 171 10.47 -7.31 3.27
N SER A 172 11.06 -6.16 2.99
CA SER A 172 11.02 -5.55 1.66
C SER A 172 11.78 -6.40 0.62
N GLU A 173 11.32 -6.35 -0.63
CA GLU A 173 11.89 -7.15 -1.71
C GLU A 173 11.81 -6.46 -3.07
N VAL A 174 12.83 -6.68 -3.90
CA VAL A 174 12.84 -6.30 -5.31
C VAL A 174 13.13 -7.51 -6.18
N LEU A 175 12.48 -7.60 -7.33
CA LEU A 175 12.87 -8.46 -8.43
C LEU A 175 13.18 -7.62 -9.67
N VAL A 176 14.42 -7.68 -10.15
CA VAL A 176 14.83 -7.01 -11.39
C VAL A 176 14.90 -8.04 -12.52
N ILE A 177 14.18 -7.83 -13.62
CA ILE A 177 14.31 -8.62 -14.85
C ILE A 177 15.32 -7.90 -15.76
N ALA A 178 16.42 -8.58 -16.11
CA ALA A 178 17.53 -8.01 -16.87
C ALA A 178 17.91 -8.87 -18.07
N ASP A 179 17.93 -8.27 -19.28
CA ASP A 179 18.36 -8.92 -20.52
C ASP A 179 19.77 -8.50 -20.97
N GLY A 180 20.44 -7.66 -20.19
CA GLY A 180 21.77 -7.12 -20.51
C GLY A 180 21.74 -5.87 -21.40
N SER A 181 20.57 -5.37 -21.79
CA SER A 181 20.44 -4.11 -22.54
C SER A 181 20.69 -2.87 -21.67
N VAL A 182 20.48 -2.98 -20.36
CA VAL A 182 20.82 -1.97 -19.36
C VAL A 182 22.21 -2.27 -18.79
N HIS A 183 23.00 -1.21 -18.52
CA HIS A 183 24.32 -1.39 -17.96
C HIS A 183 24.24 -2.09 -16.58
N PRO A 184 25.02 -3.17 -16.31
CA PRO A 184 24.87 -4.00 -15.11
C PRO A 184 25.09 -3.25 -13.79
N ARG A 185 25.80 -2.12 -13.82
CA ARG A 185 25.94 -1.22 -12.66
C ARG A 185 24.59 -0.64 -12.20
N VAL A 186 23.69 -0.36 -13.15
CA VAL A 186 22.35 0.18 -12.83
C VAL A 186 21.54 -0.90 -12.10
N THR A 187 21.45 -2.09 -12.67
CA THR A 187 20.78 -3.25 -12.04
C THR A 187 21.36 -3.55 -10.65
N ALA A 188 22.68 -3.53 -10.53
CA ALA A 188 23.35 -3.75 -9.24
C ALA A 188 23.04 -2.63 -8.22
N SER A 189 22.92 -1.38 -8.67
CA SER A 189 22.57 -0.27 -7.76
C SER A 189 21.19 -0.43 -7.16
N ASP A 190 20.21 -0.89 -7.93
CA ASP A 190 18.85 -1.10 -7.47
C ASP A 190 18.76 -2.30 -6.52
N LEU A 191 19.48 -3.38 -6.82
CA LEU A 191 19.57 -4.55 -5.93
C LEU A 191 20.21 -4.21 -4.56
N ILE A 192 21.25 -3.37 -4.53
CA ILE A 192 21.84 -2.96 -3.25
C ILE A 192 21.00 -1.89 -2.53
N ALA A 193 20.27 -1.05 -3.24
CA ALA A 193 19.32 -0.12 -2.64
C ALA A 193 18.27 -0.87 -1.82
N GLN A 194 17.72 -1.95 -2.38
CA GLN A 194 16.82 -2.82 -1.63
C GLN A 194 17.53 -3.54 -0.47
N ALA A 195 18.73 -4.07 -0.70
CA ALA A 195 19.46 -4.84 0.32
C ALA A 195 19.89 -3.98 1.53
N GLU A 196 20.05 -2.66 1.38
CA GLU A 196 20.43 -1.78 2.48
C GLU A 196 19.31 -1.50 3.49
N HIS A 197 18.04 -1.81 3.16
CA HIS A 197 16.91 -1.55 4.05
C HIS A 197 16.97 -2.37 5.33
N ASP A 198 17.22 -3.69 5.23
CA ASP A 198 17.26 -4.62 6.37
C ASP A 198 18.05 -5.89 6.02
N GLU A 199 18.60 -6.57 7.02
CA GLU A 199 19.31 -7.83 6.86
C GLU A 199 18.46 -8.97 6.27
N ASN A 200 17.14 -8.86 6.33
CA ASN A 200 16.17 -9.81 5.78
C ASN A 200 15.61 -9.36 4.42
N ALA A 201 16.03 -8.20 3.90
CA ALA A 201 15.59 -7.73 2.58
C ALA A 201 15.97 -8.75 1.48
N ARG A 202 15.11 -8.87 0.45
CA ARG A 202 15.31 -9.79 -0.67
C ARG A 202 15.65 -9.00 -1.92
N ALA A 203 16.88 -9.11 -2.38
CA ALA A 203 17.35 -8.55 -3.65
C ALA A 203 17.44 -9.68 -4.68
N LEU A 204 16.47 -9.74 -5.59
CA LEU A 204 16.33 -10.81 -6.59
C LEU A 204 16.53 -10.25 -7.99
N CYS A 205 17.18 -11.03 -8.85
CA CYS A 205 17.34 -10.71 -10.27
C CYS A 205 17.00 -11.94 -11.13
N ALA A 206 16.30 -11.73 -12.25
CA ALA A 206 16.10 -12.71 -13.31
C ALA A 206 16.88 -12.27 -14.54
N ALA A 207 18.03 -12.89 -14.78
CA ALA A 207 18.93 -12.60 -15.90
C ALA A 207 18.72 -13.58 -17.05
N THR A 208 18.60 -13.08 -18.28
CA THR A 208 18.37 -13.94 -19.47
C THR A 208 19.66 -14.62 -20.00
N SER A 209 20.80 -14.39 -19.35
CA SER A 209 22.05 -15.09 -19.70
C SER A 209 23.00 -15.17 -18.50
N PRO A 210 23.88 -16.23 -18.45
CA PRO A 210 24.93 -16.33 -17.45
C PRO A 210 25.84 -15.10 -17.43
N LYS A 211 26.19 -14.57 -18.61
CA LYS A 211 27.06 -13.40 -18.72
C LYS A 211 26.44 -12.13 -18.10
N THR A 212 25.14 -11.92 -18.29
CA THR A 212 24.40 -10.83 -17.63
C THR A 212 24.44 -10.99 -16.11
N ALA A 213 24.19 -12.20 -15.61
CA ALA A 213 24.23 -12.52 -14.18
C ALA A 213 25.61 -12.25 -13.56
N GLU A 214 26.70 -12.75 -14.20
CA GLU A 214 28.07 -12.52 -13.75
C GLU A 214 28.43 -11.04 -13.68
N ASN A 215 28.11 -10.28 -14.72
CA ASN A 215 28.38 -8.85 -14.77
C ASN A 215 27.63 -8.09 -13.65
N ILE A 216 26.38 -8.44 -13.38
CA ILE A 216 25.60 -7.83 -12.28
C ILE A 216 26.24 -8.18 -10.93
N ALA A 217 26.58 -9.45 -10.71
CA ALA A 217 27.21 -9.91 -9.46
C ALA A 217 28.52 -9.19 -9.18
N GLU A 218 29.37 -9.00 -10.20
CA GLU A 218 30.62 -8.22 -10.06
C GLU A 218 30.34 -6.78 -9.61
N TRP A 219 29.29 -6.12 -10.16
CA TRP A 219 28.96 -4.76 -9.79
C TRP A 219 28.33 -4.67 -8.39
N ILE A 220 27.54 -5.67 -7.97
CA ILE A 220 27.04 -5.75 -6.59
C ILE A 220 28.22 -5.70 -5.60
N VAL A 221 29.27 -6.51 -5.80
CA VAL A 221 30.45 -6.50 -4.93
C VAL A 221 31.12 -5.13 -4.93
N LYS A 222 31.40 -4.57 -6.12
CA LYS A 222 32.10 -3.27 -6.27
C LYS A 222 31.34 -2.12 -5.61
N LEU A 223 30.01 -2.10 -5.71
CA LEU A 223 29.19 -1.03 -5.12
C LEU A 223 29.01 -1.22 -3.61
N THR A 224 28.82 -2.45 -3.17
CA THR A 224 28.68 -2.77 -1.74
C THR A 224 29.92 -2.35 -0.93
N GLU A 225 31.13 -2.55 -1.47
CA GLU A 225 32.36 -2.14 -0.82
C GLU A 225 32.45 -0.64 -0.52
N ARG A 226 31.72 0.19 -1.28
CA ARG A 226 31.70 1.66 -1.13
C ARG A 226 30.52 2.17 -0.30
N SER A 227 29.61 1.28 0.10
CA SER A 227 28.40 1.68 0.84
C SER A 227 28.71 1.87 2.34
N PRO A 228 28.21 2.94 2.95
CA PRO A 228 28.24 3.10 4.40
C PRO A 228 27.48 2.00 5.15
N ARG A 229 26.57 1.29 4.48
CA ARG A 229 25.75 0.21 5.04
C ARG A 229 26.20 -1.18 4.57
N LYS A 230 27.49 -1.32 4.20
CA LYS A 230 28.08 -2.54 3.67
C LYS A 230 27.70 -3.81 4.43
N GLU A 231 27.79 -3.81 5.75
CA GLU A 231 27.52 -4.99 6.58
C GLU A 231 26.06 -5.49 6.44
N ILE A 232 25.10 -4.57 6.36
CA ILE A 232 23.67 -4.90 6.19
C ILE A 232 23.46 -5.48 4.80
N ILE A 233 24.01 -4.82 3.76
CA ILE A 233 23.90 -5.26 2.35
C ILE A 233 24.51 -6.66 2.17
N GLU A 234 25.73 -6.90 2.66
CA GLU A 234 26.40 -8.20 2.57
C GLU A 234 25.57 -9.30 3.23
N LYS A 235 24.98 -9.01 4.41
CA LYS A 235 24.17 -9.98 5.12
C LYS A 235 22.86 -10.27 4.36
N ALA A 236 22.15 -9.25 3.88
CA ALA A 236 20.95 -9.41 3.07
C ALA A 236 21.20 -10.21 1.79
N ILE A 237 22.23 -9.83 1.00
CA ILE A 237 22.60 -10.52 -0.23
C ILE A 237 22.99 -11.96 0.04
N ARG A 238 23.81 -12.23 1.07
CA ARG A 238 24.26 -13.59 1.41
C ARG A 238 23.12 -14.51 1.84
N GLN A 239 22.14 -13.99 2.56
CA GLN A 239 21.05 -14.78 3.13
C GLN A 239 19.84 -14.90 2.19
N LYS A 240 19.53 -13.85 1.43
CA LYS A 240 18.26 -13.69 0.71
C LYS A 240 18.43 -13.23 -0.74
N GLY A 241 19.63 -12.79 -1.15
CA GLY A 241 19.92 -12.40 -2.53
C GLY A 241 19.95 -13.62 -3.46
N CYS A 242 19.44 -13.46 -4.68
CA CYS A 242 19.49 -14.51 -5.70
C CYS A 242 19.47 -13.93 -7.11
N ILE A 243 20.32 -14.46 -7.98
CA ILE A 243 20.24 -14.20 -9.43
C ILE A 243 19.81 -15.51 -10.12
N TYR A 244 18.60 -15.52 -10.66
CA TYR A 244 18.05 -16.61 -11.45
C TYR A 244 18.53 -16.46 -12.90
N ILE A 245 19.02 -17.51 -13.50
CA ILE A 245 19.28 -17.54 -14.93
C ILE A 245 18.07 -18.16 -15.60
N VAL A 246 17.37 -17.38 -16.42
CA VAL A 246 16.15 -17.76 -17.10
C VAL A 246 16.38 -17.88 -18.61
N LYS A 247 15.56 -18.65 -19.29
CA LYS A 247 15.69 -18.92 -20.71
C LYS A 247 15.44 -17.65 -21.56
N ASP A 248 14.42 -16.91 -21.21
CA ASP A 248 14.00 -15.70 -21.91
C ASP A 248 13.18 -14.79 -20.99
N ILE A 249 12.69 -13.67 -21.51
CA ILE A 249 11.90 -12.70 -20.73
C ILE A 249 10.53 -13.26 -20.35
N GLN A 250 9.94 -14.17 -21.12
CA GLN A 250 8.67 -14.82 -20.77
C GLN A 250 8.82 -15.69 -19.53
N ASP A 251 9.91 -16.47 -19.47
CA ASP A 251 10.25 -17.23 -18.25
C ASP A 251 10.48 -16.30 -17.04
N ALA A 252 11.13 -15.15 -17.27
CA ALA A 252 11.31 -14.14 -16.22
C ALA A 252 9.97 -13.55 -15.74
N VAL A 253 9.04 -13.27 -16.64
CA VAL A 253 7.67 -12.81 -16.30
C VAL A 253 6.89 -13.88 -15.55
N PHE A 254 7.01 -15.16 -15.98
CA PHE A 254 6.42 -16.28 -15.24
C PHE A 254 6.96 -16.35 -13.81
N LEU A 255 8.29 -16.30 -13.66
CA LEU A 255 8.94 -16.28 -12.35
C LEU A 255 8.49 -15.10 -11.49
N ALA A 256 8.37 -13.90 -12.09
CA ALA A 256 7.88 -12.72 -11.39
C ALA A 256 6.45 -12.92 -10.85
N ASN A 257 5.55 -13.50 -11.64
CA ASN A 257 4.19 -13.80 -11.22
C ASN A 257 4.14 -14.86 -10.09
N GLU A 258 5.05 -15.84 -10.10
CA GLU A 258 5.16 -16.83 -9.02
C GLU A 258 5.70 -16.22 -7.72
N ILE A 259 6.72 -15.38 -7.81
CA ILE A 259 7.29 -14.66 -6.65
C ILE A 259 6.31 -13.63 -6.12
N ALA A 260 5.58 -12.93 -7.01
CA ALA A 260 4.70 -11.81 -6.71
C ALA A 260 5.41 -10.74 -5.85
N PRO A 261 6.49 -10.14 -6.36
CA PRO A 261 7.39 -9.28 -5.59
C PRO A 261 6.71 -7.96 -5.22
N GLU A 262 7.22 -7.33 -4.16
CA GLU A 262 6.87 -5.96 -3.77
C GLU A 262 7.19 -4.97 -4.88
N HIS A 263 8.45 -4.94 -5.31
CA HIS A 263 8.93 -4.13 -6.42
C HIS A 263 9.35 -5.03 -7.58
N LEU A 264 8.83 -4.76 -8.77
CA LEU A 264 9.24 -5.43 -10.00
C LEU A 264 9.83 -4.40 -10.97
N GLU A 265 11.10 -4.53 -11.31
CA GLU A 265 11.76 -3.71 -12.30
C GLU A 265 11.96 -4.45 -13.63
N LEU A 266 11.59 -3.82 -14.72
CA LEU A 266 11.75 -4.32 -16.07
C LEU A 266 12.91 -3.61 -16.77
N GLN A 267 14.14 -4.05 -16.54
CA GLN A 267 15.36 -3.50 -17.14
C GLN A 267 15.72 -4.26 -18.42
N VAL A 268 14.78 -4.25 -19.38
CA VAL A 268 14.87 -4.98 -20.62
C VAL A 268 14.51 -4.13 -21.83
N GLN A 269 14.99 -4.50 -23.01
CA GLN A 269 14.63 -3.81 -24.24
C GLN A 269 13.12 -3.94 -24.53
N GLY A 270 12.44 -2.79 -24.75
CA GLY A 270 11.02 -2.77 -25.03
C GLY A 270 10.17 -3.23 -23.85
N ALA A 271 10.56 -2.89 -22.62
CA ALA A 271 9.95 -3.28 -21.34
C ALA A 271 8.42 -3.14 -21.32
N GLN A 272 7.86 -2.08 -21.92
CA GLN A 272 6.42 -1.81 -21.95
C GLN A 272 5.56 -2.95 -22.49
N LYS A 273 6.08 -3.74 -23.45
CA LYS A 273 5.32 -4.84 -24.07
C LYS A 273 5.07 -6.02 -23.11
N TYR A 274 5.86 -6.14 -22.05
CA TYR A 274 5.77 -7.24 -21.07
C TYR A 274 4.82 -6.94 -19.91
N VAL A 275 4.45 -5.68 -19.70
CA VAL A 275 3.58 -5.24 -18.59
C VAL A 275 2.26 -6.01 -18.55
N LYS A 276 1.65 -6.29 -19.71
CA LYS A 276 0.39 -7.05 -19.79
C LYS A 276 0.50 -8.50 -19.28
N GLY A 277 1.69 -9.07 -19.27
CA GLY A 277 1.94 -10.43 -18.78
C GLY A 277 2.18 -10.48 -17.25
N ILE A 278 2.36 -9.32 -16.62
CA ILE A 278 2.60 -9.24 -15.18
C ILE A 278 1.25 -9.07 -14.49
N VAL A 279 0.88 -10.05 -13.67
CA VAL A 279 -0.39 -10.06 -12.94
C VAL A 279 -0.20 -9.97 -11.43
N ASN A 280 1.00 -10.25 -10.93
CA ASN A 280 1.32 -10.28 -9.52
C ASN A 280 2.59 -9.46 -9.24
N ALA A 281 2.44 -8.18 -8.91
CA ALA A 281 3.51 -7.32 -8.40
C ALA A 281 2.91 -6.19 -7.57
N GLY A 282 3.59 -5.74 -6.53
CA GLY A 282 3.18 -4.59 -5.74
C GLY A 282 3.30 -3.30 -6.55
N ALA A 283 4.46 -3.08 -7.18
CA ALA A 283 4.70 -1.98 -8.12
C ALA A 283 5.52 -2.46 -9.32
N ILE A 284 5.31 -1.87 -10.50
CA ILE A 284 6.02 -2.21 -11.74
C ILE A 284 6.78 -0.98 -12.22
N PHE A 285 8.10 -1.09 -12.28
CA PHE A 285 9.02 -0.05 -12.76
C PHE A 285 9.51 -0.40 -14.17
N ILE A 286 9.37 0.52 -15.13
CA ILE A 286 9.52 0.21 -16.54
C ILE A 286 10.74 0.93 -17.13
N GLY A 287 11.76 0.16 -17.50
CA GLY A 287 12.96 0.66 -18.17
C GLY A 287 14.03 1.22 -17.23
N GLN A 288 15.18 1.52 -17.79
CA GLN A 288 16.42 1.86 -17.06
C GLN A 288 16.37 3.14 -16.20
N TYR A 289 15.38 4.00 -16.42
CA TYR A 289 15.24 5.28 -15.69
C TYR A 289 14.26 5.19 -14.52
N SER A 290 13.71 4.02 -14.27
CA SER A 290 12.63 3.82 -13.30
C SER A 290 13.11 2.93 -12.15
N ALA A 291 14.03 3.45 -11.33
CA ALA A 291 14.44 2.78 -10.10
C ALA A 291 13.31 2.74 -9.06
N GLU A 292 13.24 1.69 -8.25
CA GLU A 292 12.28 1.58 -7.14
C GLU A 292 12.32 2.79 -6.20
N ALA A 293 13.53 3.33 -5.95
CA ALA A 293 13.74 4.49 -5.09
C ALA A 293 12.94 5.74 -5.54
N PHE A 294 12.63 5.90 -6.82
CA PHE A 294 11.70 6.95 -7.24
C PHE A 294 10.27 6.69 -6.74
N GLY A 295 9.84 5.42 -6.70
CA GLY A 295 8.57 5.01 -6.11
C GLY A 295 8.51 5.29 -4.63
N ASP A 296 9.60 5.06 -3.92
CA ASP A 296 9.68 5.26 -2.48
C ASP A 296 9.56 6.72 -2.05
N TYR A 297 9.99 7.66 -2.88
CA TYR A 297 10.11 9.04 -2.45
C TYR A 297 9.26 10.05 -3.25
N ILE A 298 9.15 9.90 -4.59
CA ILE A 298 8.71 11.04 -5.40
C ILE A 298 7.88 10.70 -6.64
N ALA A 299 7.79 9.43 -7.07
CA ALA A 299 7.09 9.10 -8.30
C ALA A 299 5.59 9.40 -8.26
N GLY A 300 4.95 9.23 -7.11
CA GLY A 300 3.53 9.52 -6.89
C GLY A 300 2.71 8.36 -6.29
N PRO A 301 2.83 7.10 -6.77
CA PRO A 301 2.22 5.96 -6.10
C PRO A 301 2.70 5.82 -4.65
N SER A 302 1.88 5.23 -3.78
CA SER A 302 2.30 4.92 -2.41
C SER A 302 3.33 3.79 -2.40
N HIS A 303 4.34 3.92 -1.55
CA HIS A 303 5.35 2.89 -1.30
C HIS A 303 4.91 1.84 -0.26
N VAL A 304 3.69 1.91 0.26
CA VAL A 304 3.13 0.86 1.13
C VAL A 304 2.60 -0.23 0.23
N LEU A 305 3.41 -1.24 0.01
CA LEU A 305 3.22 -2.27 -1.00
C LEU A 305 3.07 -3.66 -0.36
N PRO A 306 2.35 -4.58 -1.01
CA PRO A 306 2.27 -5.97 -0.58
C PRO A 306 3.63 -6.67 -0.74
N THR A 307 4.08 -7.36 0.30
CA THR A 307 5.37 -8.06 0.39
C THR A 307 5.19 -9.56 0.55
N GLY A 308 6.26 -10.35 0.36
CA GLY A 308 6.25 -11.77 0.66
C GLY A 308 5.26 -12.59 -0.16
N GLY A 309 5.06 -12.23 -1.42
CA GLY A 309 4.15 -12.91 -2.34
C GLY A 309 2.68 -12.53 -2.17
N THR A 310 2.36 -11.59 -1.31
CA THR A 310 0.96 -11.18 -1.06
C THR A 310 0.39 -10.27 -2.14
N ALA A 311 1.21 -9.80 -3.10
CA ALA A 311 0.73 -9.12 -4.30
C ALA A 311 -0.20 -9.98 -5.18
N LYS A 312 -0.34 -11.27 -4.88
CA LYS A 312 -1.35 -12.16 -5.47
C LYS A 312 -2.78 -11.79 -5.07
N PHE A 313 -2.98 -11.06 -3.97
CA PHE A 313 -4.32 -10.73 -3.43
C PHE A 313 -4.40 -9.38 -2.70
N PHE A 314 -3.27 -8.76 -2.36
CA PHE A 314 -3.24 -7.39 -1.85
C PHE A 314 -2.80 -6.41 -2.94
N SER A 315 -3.22 -5.17 -2.79
CA SER A 315 -2.84 -4.04 -3.65
C SER A 315 -1.99 -3.02 -2.88
N PRO A 316 -1.24 -2.15 -3.59
CA PRO A 316 -0.64 -0.96 -2.98
C PRO A 316 -1.66 -0.13 -2.23
N LEU A 317 -1.23 0.53 -1.16
CA LEU A 317 -2.06 1.49 -0.46
C LEU A 317 -2.45 2.63 -1.42
N ASN A 318 -3.74 2.86 -1.56
CA ASN A 318 -4.29 3.87 -2.47
C ASN A 318 -5.62 4.42 -1.94
N VAL A 319 -6.29 5.26 -2.70
CA VAL A 319 -7.58 5.87 -2.32
C VAL A 319 -8.64 4.82 -1.98
N LEU A 320 -8.71 3.70 -2.74
CA LEU A 320 -9.67 2.61 -2.46
C LEU A 320 -9.45 1.96 -1.09
N SER A 321 -8.22 1.96 -0.60
CA SER A 321 -7.90 1.41 0.73
C SER A 321 -8.58 2.16 1.88
N PHE A 322 -9.05 3.38 1.62
CA PHE A 322 -9.71 4.25 2.58
C PHE A 322 -11.21 4.43 2.31
N MET A 323 -11.77 3.62 1.41
CA MET A 323 -13.17 3.67 1.01
C MET A 323 -13.89 2.40 1.46
N LYS A 324 -15.18 2.56 1.75
CA LYS A 324 -16.10 1.44 1.92
C LYS A 324 -17.27 1.58 0.96
N PHE A 325 -17.84 0.45 0.56
CA PHE A 325 -18.87 0.38 -0.45
C PHE A 325 -20.13 -0.24 0.14
N SER A 326 -21.27 0.39 -0.14
CA SER A 326 -22.59 -0.12 0.26
C SER A 326 -23.45 -0.34 -0.97
N SER A 327 -24.09 -1.50 -1.08
CA SER A 327 -25.04 -1.77 -2.17
C SER A 327 -26.30 -0.92 -2.02
N ILE A 328 -26.75 -0.35 -3.11
CA ILE A 328 -28.04 0.37 -3.22
C ILE A 328 -28.99 -0.54 -3.98
N VAL A 329 -30.14 -0.86 -3.36
CA VAL A 329 -31.19 -1.66 -3.98
C VAL A 329 -32.53 -0.96 -3.75
N ARG A 330 -33.21 -0.59 -4.83
CA ARG A 330 -34.59 -0.11 -4.82
C ARG A 330 -35.40 -0.92 -5.84
N MET A 331 -36.22 -1.84 -5.33
CA MET A 331 -37.13 -2.61 -6.16
C MET A 331 -38.30 -1.74 -6.63
N SER A 332 -38.69 -1.89 -7.89
CA SER A 332 -39.93 -1.37 -8.42
C SER A 332 -41.09 -2.33 -8.11
N LYS A 333 -42.33 -1.85 -8.16
CA LYS A 333 -43.52 -2.74 -8.03
C LYS A 333 -43.50 -3.84 -9.11
N LYS A 334 -43.16 -3.47 -10.37
CA LYS A 334 -43.02 -4.42 -11.49
C LYS A 334 -41.92 -5.46 -11.21
N GLY A 335 -40.78 -5.00 -10.73
CA GLY A 335 -39.65 -5.88 -10.39
C GLY A 335 -39.98 -6.82 -9.24
N THR A 336 -40.62 -6.31 -8.16
CA THR A 336 -41.05 -7.13 -7.04
C THR A 336 -42.02 -8.24 -7.47
N ASN A 337 -43.02 -7.93 -8.26
CA ASN A 337 -43.99 -8.93 -8.74
C ASN A 337 -43.34 -9.95 -9.69
N ALA A 338 -42.51 -9.48 -10.61
CA ALA A 338 -41.85 -10.37 -11.58
C ALA A 338 -40.82 -11.33 -10.94
N LEU A 339 -40.06 -10.84 -9.94
CA LEU A 339 -38.95 -11.59 -9.34
C LEU A 339 -39.33 -12.25 -8.00
N GLY A 340 -40.36 -11.77 -7.32
CA GLY A 340 -40.72 -12.20 -5.97
C GLY A 340 -40.99 -13.70 -5.85
N LYS A 341 -41.72 -14.29 -6.82
CA LYS A 341 -41.99 -15.73 -6.85
C LYS A 341 -40.71 -16.58 -6.86
N TYR A 342 -39.68 -16.14 -7.58
CA TYR A 342 -38.39 -16.86 -7.64
C TYR A 342 -37.59 -16.71 -6.35
N ALA A 343 -37.56 -15.48 -5.80
CA ALA A 343 -36.90 -15.21 -4.53
C ALA A 343 -37.54 -15.97 -3.38
N ARG A 344 -38.90 -16.07 -3.37
CA ARG A 344 -39.65 -16.88 -2.40
C ARG A 344 -39.26 -18.36 -2.46
N ILE A 345 -39.27 -18.94 -3.67
CA ILE A 345 -38.91 -20.36 -3.86
C ILE A 345 -37.50 -20.67 -3.30
N ILE A 346 -36.53 -19.76 -3.57
CA ILE A 346 -35.16 -19.93 -3.05
C ILE A 346 -35.16 -19.86 -1.52
N ALA A 347 -35.81 -18.85 -0.93
CA ALA A 347 -35.88 -18.71 0.51
C ALA A 347 -36.54 -19.91 1.21
N GLU A 348 -37.65 -20.46 0.62
CA GLU A 348 -38.31 -21.64 1.10
C GLU A 348 -37.40 -22.89 1.02
N SER A 349 -36.62 -23.03 -0.08
CA SER A 349 -35.70 -24.18 -0.23
C SER A 349 -34.56 -24.17 0.81
N GLU A 350 -34.24 -23.00 1.34
CA GLU A 350 -33.26 -22.82 2.45
C GLU A 350 -33.90 -22.92 3.84
N GLY A 351 -35.24 -23.16 3.90
CA GLY A 351 -35.98 -23.20 5.16
C GLY A 351 -36.20 -21.80 5.80
N LEU A 352 -35.98 -20.73 5.06
CA LEU A 352 -36.08 -19.36 5.54
C LEU A 352 -37.49 -18.77 5.32
N HIS A 353 -38.48 -19.31 5.99
CA HIS A 353 -39.90 -18.96 5.82
C HIS A 353 -40.23 -17.48 6.10
N ALA A 354 -39.52 -16.83 7.04
CA ALA A 354 -39.69 -15.41 7.32
C ALA A 354 -39.16 -14.53 6.18
N HIS A 355 -38.12 -14.95 5.46
CA HIS A 355 -37.63 -14.28 4.26
C HIS A 355 -38.66 -14.39 3.13
N ALA A 356 -39.19 -15.62 2.91
CA ALA A 356 -40.25 -15.86 1.93
C ALA A 356 -41.49 -14.99 2.22
N LEU A 357 -41.97 -14.94 3.46
CA LEU A 357 -43.06 -14.08 3.90
C LEU A 357 -42.79 -12.60 3.61
N SER A 358 -41.56 -12.13 3.94
CA SER A 358 -41.18 -10.72 3.71
C SER A 358 -41.26 -10.33 2.22
N ILE A 359 -40.98 -11.26 1.30
CA ILE A 359 -41.12 -11.06 -0.13
C ILE A 359 -42.59 -11.02 -0.54
N VAL A 360 -43.37 -12.00 -0.11
CA VAL A 360 -44.81 -12.17 -0.43
C VAL A 360 -45.62 -10.94 -0.01
N GLU A 361 -45.34 -10.37 1.17
CA GLU A 361 -46.05 -9.19 1.65
C GLU A 361 -45.82 -7.92 0.81
N ARG A 362 -44.83 -7.95 -0.08
CA ARG A 362 -44.51 -6.86 -1.02
C ARG A 362 -45.03 -7.10 -2.42
N MET A 363 -45.55 -8.30 -2.71
CA MET A 363 -46.14 -8.66 -4.00
C MET A 363 -47.63 -8.25 -4.05
N SER A 364 -48.15 -8.03 -5.25
CA SER A 364 -49.60 -7.84 -5.41
C SER A 364 -50.36 -9.15 -5.15
N ASP A 365 -51.64 -9.06 -4.75
CA ASP A 365 -52.46 -10.25 -4.44
C ASP A 365 -52.65 -11.21 -5.62
N GLN A 366 -52.45 -10.71 -6.85
CA GLN A 366 -52.48 -11.53 -8.07
C GLN A 366 -51.20 -12.31 -8.34
N ASP A 367 -50.09 -11.92 -7.71
CA ASP A 367 -48.74 -12.47 -7.92
C ASP A 367 -48.21 -13.27 -6.70
N LYS A 368 -48.95 -13.30 -5.58
CA LYS A 368 -48.64 -14.09 -4.38
C LYS A 368 -48.89 -15.57 -4.60
#